data_687a1209ffcc5c55aa7c7438e584da0f
#
_entry.id   687a1209ffcc5c55aa7c7438e584da0f
#
_cell.length_a   1.000
_cell.length_b   1.000
_cell.length_c   1.000
_cell.angle_alpha   90.00
_cell.angle_beta   90.00
_cell.angle_gamma   90.00
#
_symmetry.space_group_name_H-M   'P 1'
#
loop_
_entity.id
_entity.type
_entity.pdbx_description
1 polymer ?
#
loop_
_entity_poly.entity_id
_entity_poly.type
_entity_poly.pdbx_seq_one_letter_code
_entity_poly.pdbx_strand_id
1 'polypeptide(L)'
;VAMFDPYRNANLAAFAAKNLHCFALELLPRTLSRAQNMDVLSSQSNLAGYKSVLLAANEYQRPFPMFMTSAGTAKPVRVIIMGVGVAGLQAIATAKRLGAVVEATDLRPTAKDQVESLGGKWLDVPMSDEEKENAKKAAASGYAWMPGPQYVQDQAVIVDKAVSQADIVITTALIPGRNAPRLIKAETIAKMKA
;
A
#
# COMPACT_ATOMS: atom_id res chain seq x y z
N VAL A 1 25.18 1.75 12.10
CA VAL A 1 24.19 1.24 11.13
C VAL A 1 22.85 1.15 11.81
N ALA A 2 21.82 1.79 11.29
CA ALA A 2 20.48 1.79 11.85
C ALA A 2 19.46 2.25 10.80
N MET A 3 18.16 2.14 11.11
CA MET A 3 17.09 2.87 10.41
C MET A 3 16.90 4.21 11.14
N PHE A 4 17.04 5.35 10.46
CA PHE A 4 17.00 6.64 11.14
C PHE A 4 16.53 7.84 10.29
N ASP A 5 15.87 7.60 9.18
CA ASP A 5 15.34 8.63 8.27
C ASP A 5 16.34 9.76 7.95
N PRO A 6 17.36 9.52 7.12
CA PRO A 6 18.40 10.51 6.87
C PRO A 6 17.91 11.79 6.19
N TYR A 7 16.68 11.82 5.69
CA TYR A 7 16.12 13.02 5.06
C TYR A 7 15.53 14.01 6.08
N ARG A 8 15.13 13.55 7.28
CA ARG A 8 14.44 14.38 8.28
C ARG A 8 15.00 14.27 9.69
N ASN A 9 16.09 13.55 9.88
CA ASN A 9 16.64 13.34 11.21
C ASN A 9 17.35 14.61 11.73
N ALA A 10 16.79 15.22 12.76
CA ALA A 10 17.35 16.43 13.38
C ALA A 10 18.74 16.21 14.01
N ASN A 11 19.13 14.96 14.27
CA ASN A 11 20.42 14.64 14.90
C ASN A 11 21.60 14.54 13.91
N LEU A 12 21.38 14.68 12.59
CA LEU A 12 22.45 14.54 11.60
C LEU A 12 23.58 15.53 11.81
N ALA A 13 23.27 16.78 12.19
CA ALA A 13 24.29 17.80 12.50
C ALA A 13 25.13 17.40 13.72
N ALA A 14 24.53 16.83 14.75
CA ALA A 14 25.21 16.33 15.93
C ALA A 14 26.10 15.11 15.62
N PHE A 15 25.65 14.23 14.71
CA PHE A 15 26.45 13.09 14.25
C PHE A 15 27.68 13.58 13.45
N ALA A 16 27.49 14.54 12.55
CA ALA A 16 28.57 15.15 11.78
C ALA A 16 29.59 15.85 12.67
N ALA A 17 29.15 16.60 13.67
CA ALA A 17 30.05 17.28 14.63
C ALA A 17 30.91 16.29 15.43
N LYS A 18 30.49 15.06 15.58
CA LYS A 18 31.23 13.96 16.24
C LYS A 18 31.98 13.05 15.24
N ASN A 19 32.08 13.43 13.98
CA ASN A 19 32.70 12.64 12.90
C ASN A 19 32.17 11.20 12.83
N LEU A 20 30.88 10.99 13.06
CA LEU A 20 30.26 9.67 12.98
C LEU A 20 29.92 9.31 11.53
N HIS A 21 30.33 8.12 11.11
CA HIS A 21 29.90 7.54 9.84
C HIS A 21 28.55 6.82 10.04
N CYS A 22 27.50 7.31 9.36
CA CYS A 22 26.15 6.80 9.49
C CYS A 22 25.74 6.03 8.23
N PHE A 23 25.18 4.83 8.40
CA PHE A 23 24.66 4.01 7.32
C PHE A 23 23.18 3.74 7.59
N ALA A 24 22.30 4.31 6.76
CA ALA A 24 20.86 4.14 6.84
C ALA A 24 20.46 2.86 6.09
N LEU A 25 19.92 1.88 6.81
CA LEU A 25 19.49 0.61 6.22
C LEU A 25 18.35 0.77 5.22
N GLU A 26 17.48 1.75 5.41
CA GLU A 26 16.38 2.09 4.50
C GLU A 26 16.83 2.68 3.17
N LEU A 27 18.09 3.08 3.04
CA LEU A 27 18.68 3.55 1.79
C LEU A 27 19.43 2.47 1.02
N LEU A 28 19.42 1.23 1.50
CA LEU A 28 20.01 0.12 0.74
C LEU A 28 19.36 0.01 -0.64
N PRO A 29 20.17 -0.10 -1.72
CA PRO A 29 19.65 -0.22 -3.08
C PRO A 29 19.01 -1.59 -3.30
N ARG A 30 17.73 -1.71 -3.04
CA ARG A 30 16.94 -2.96 -3.08
C ARG A 30 16.92 -3.67 -4.43
N THR A 31 17.31 -2.98 -5.51
CA THR A 31 17.45 -3.55 -6.85
C THR A 31 18.72 -4.38 -7.05
N LEU A 32 19.68 -4.24 -6.13
CA LEU A 32 20.94 -5.00 -6.19
C LEU A 32 20.79 -6.34 -5.44
N SER A 33 21.07 -7.44 -6.14
CA SER A 33 20.95 -8.79 -5.56
C SER A 33 21.74 -8.98 -4.26
N ARG A 34 22.92 -8.35 -4.14
CA ARG A 34 23.74 -8.42 -2.93
C ARG A 34 23.11 -7.69 -1.73
N ALA A 35 22.29 -6.65 -1.98
CA ALA A 35 21.66 -5.87 -0.93
C ALA A 35 20.36 -6.52 -0.43
N GLN A 36 19.73 -7.38 -1.22
CA GLN A 36 18.44 -7.99 -0.88
C GLN A 36 18.48 -8.77 0.44
N ASN A 37 19.57 -9.45 0.75
CA ASN A 37 19.72 -10.16 2.03
C ASN A 37 19.83 -9.23 3.24
N MET A 38 20.07 -7.94 3.03
CA MET A 38 20.19 -6.91 4.06
C MET A 38 18.99 -5.95 4.05
N ASP A 39 17.97 -6.22 3.23
CA ASP A 39 16.79 -5.36 3.06
C ASP A 39 15.82 -5.51 4.25
N VAL A 40 16.18 -4.87 5.35
CA VAL A 40 15.34 -4.83 6.55
C VAL A 40 14.07 -4.01 6.34
N LEU A 41 14.07 -3.05 5.41
CA LEU A 41 12.88 -2.27 5.10
C LEU A 41 11.79 -3.15 4.51
N SER A 42 12.12 -4.02 3.55
CA SER A 42 11.16 -4.96 2.97
C SER A 42 10.68 -5.99 3.99
N SER A 43 11.56 -6.52 4.85
CA SER A 43 11.13 -7.48 5.89
C SER A 43 10.17 -6.85 6.90
N GLN A 44 10.42 -5.62 7.35
CA GLN A 44 9.53 -4.91 8.26
C GLN A 44 8.23 -4.47 7.57
N SER A 45 8.29 -4.06 6.31
CA SER A 45 7.09 -3.73 5.53
C SER A 45 6.19 -4.95 5.33
N ASN A 46 6.77 -6.13 5.16
CA ASN A 46 6.02 -7.39 5.07
C ASN A 46 5.26 -7.67 6.37
N LEU A 47 5.94 -7.56 7.52
CA LEU A 47 5.31 -7.70 8.84
C LEU A 47 4.22 -6.65 9.06
N ALA A 48 4.45 -5.40 8.64
CA ALA A 48 3.46 -4.34 8.74
C ALA A 48 2.19 -4.66 7.93
N GLY A 49 2.33 -5.14 6.70
CA GLY A 49 1.20 -5.56 5.88
C GLY A 49 0.41 -6.73 6.49
N TYR A 50 1.11 -7.72 7.03
CA TYR A 50 0.48 -8.83 7.76
C TYR A 50 -0.29 -8.32 9.00
N LYS A 51 0.38 -7.53 9.85
CA LYS A 51 -0.19 -7.05 11.10
C LYS A 51 -1.38 -6.11 10.88
N SER A 52 -1.35 -5.28 9.83
CA SER A 52 -2.47 -4.37 9.52
C SER A 52 -3.78 -5.11 9.28
N VAL A 53 -3.73 -6.24 8.59
CA VAL A 53 -4.92 -7.08 8.36
C VAL A 53 -5.41 -7.73 9.64
N LEU A 54 -4.50 -8.21 10.51
CA LEU A 54 -4.90 -8.80 11.78
C LEU A 54 -5.52 -7.78 12.73
N LEU A 55 -5.01 -6.54 12.75
CA LEU A 55 -5.61 -5.45 13.53
C LEU A 55 -7.00 -5.13 13.00
N ALA A 56 -7.14 -5.00 11.68
CA ALA A 56 -8.44 -4.75 11.06
C ALA A 56 -9.43 -5.89 11.33
N ALA A 57 -8.99 -7.13 11.32
CA ALA A 57 -9.82 -8.28 11.61
C ALA A 57 -10.30 -8.30 13.07
N ASN A 58 -9.43 -7.89 14.00
CA ASN A 58 -9.78 -7.77 15.41
C ASN A 58 -10.85 -6.70 15.66
N GLU A 59 -10.72 -5.54 14.99
CA GLU A 59 -11.65 -4.40 15.16
C GLU A 59 -12.98 -4.61 14.42
N TYR A 60 -12.98 -5.33 13.31
CA TYR A 60 -14.17 -5.47 12.45
C TYR A 60 -15.31 -6.29 13.10
N GLN A 61 -14.99 -7.17 14.05
CA GLN A 61 -15.95 -7.96 14.84
C GLN A 61 -16.96 -8.80 14.04
N ARG A 62 -16.70 -9.08 12.75
CA ARG A 62 -17.48 -9.94 11.86
C ARG A 62 -16.58 -10.95 11.16
N PRO A 63 -17.14 -12.08 10.67
CA PRO A 63 -16.38 -13.04 9.89
C PRO A 63 -15.78 -12.41 8.63
N PHE A 64 -14.53 -12.74 8.33
CA PHE A 64 -13.90 -12.36 7.07
C PHE A 64 -14.42 -13.17 5.88
N PRO A 65 -14.54 -14.52 5.98
CA PRO A 65 -15.07 -15.33 4.88
C PRO A 65 -16.59 -15.28 4.82
N MET A 66 -17.13 -15.78 3.72
CA MET A 66 -18.54 -16.07 3.62
C MET A 66 -18.92 -17.23 4.56
N PHE A 67 -19.92 -17.03 5.38
CA PHE A 67 -20.54 -18.09 6.17
C PHE A 67 -21.96 -18.37 5.70
N MET A 68 -22.27 -19.66 5.60
CA MET A 68 -23.62 -20.14 5.26
C MET A 68 -24.12 -21.03 6.42
N THR A 69 -25.25 -20.66 6.98
CA THR A 69 -25.92 -21.41 8.03
C THR A 69 -27.39 -21.54 7.69
N SER A 70 -28.12 -22.39 8.41
CA SER A 70 -29.60 -22.49 8.31
C SER A 70 -30.29 -21.15 8.62
N ALA A 71 -29.67 -20.27 9.40
CA ALA A 71 -30.19 -18.94 9.73
C ALA A 71 -29.94 -17.89 8.65
N GLY A 72 -29.11 -18.19 7.63
CA GLY A 72 -28.80 -17.27 6.54
C GLY A 72 -27.32 -17.28 6.13
N THR A 73 -26.96 -16.30 5.28
CA THR A 73 -25.62 -16.15 4.71
C THR A 73 -25.01 -14.83 5.14
N ALA A 74 -23.83 -14.88 5.76
CA ALA A 74 -22.98 -13.73 5.97
C ALA A 74 -22.07 -13.53 4.74
N LYS A 75 -22.12 -12.34 4.14
CA LYS A 75 -21.25 -11.99 3.01
C LYS A 75 -19.81 -11.82 3.47
N PRO A 76 -18.81 -12.15 2.63
CA PRO A 76 -17.42 -11.92 2.96
C PRO A 76 -17.10 -10.42 3.10
N VAL A 77 -16.16 -10.09 3.96
CA VAL A 77 -15.68 -8.72 4.14
C VAL A 77 -15.06 -8.19 2.84
N ARG A 78 -15.31 -6.92 2.53
CA ARG A 78 -14.66 -6.23 1.40
C ARG A 78 -13.53 -5.37 1.93
N VAL A 79 -12.30 -5.69 1.51
CA VAL A 79 -11.08 -4.98 1.89
C VAL A 79 -10.51 -4.25 0.68
N ILE A 80 -10.24 -2.96 0.83
CA ILE A 80 -9.54 -2.17 -0.18
C ILE A 80 -8.13 -1.90 0.31
N ILE A 81 -7.15 -2.15 -0.56
CA ILE A 81 -5.74 -1.91 -0.28
C ILE A 81 -5.21 -0.89 -1.27
N MET A 82 -4.68 0.22 -0.74
CA MET A 82 -4.15 1.33 -1.50
C MET A 82 -2.64 1.43 -1.31
N GLY A 83 -1.91 1.21 -2.39
CA GLY A 83 -0.48 0.98 -2.39
C GLY A 83 -0.15 -0.51 -2.38
N VAL A 84 0.48 -0.99 -3.46
CA VAL A 84 0.77 -2.40 -3.70
C VAL A 84 2.29 -2.62 -3.70
N GLY A 85 2.97 -2.04 -2.69
CA GLY A 85 4.35 -2.37 -2.35
C GLY A 85 4.43 -3.66 -1.54
N VAL A 86 5.56 -3.93 -0.91
CA VAL A 86 5.76 -5.13 -0.08
C VAL A 86 4.67 -5.28 0.99
N ALA A 87 4.35 -4.19 1.70
CA ALA A 87 3.30 -4.20 2.72
C ALA A 87 1.91 -4.46 2.11
N GLY A 88 1.57 -3.79 1.00
CA GLY A 88 0.29 -3.97 0.34
C GLY A 88 0.09 -5.38 -0.22
N LEU A 89 1.09 -5.95 -0.90
CA LEU A 89 1.04 -7.33 -1.39
C LEU A 89 0.85 -8.33 -0.24
N GLN A 90 1.56 -8.14 0.86
CA GLN A 90 1.37 -9.01 2.03
C GLN A 90 -0.01 -8.83 2.66
N ALA A 91 -0.54 -7.60 2.70
CA ALA A 91 -1.89 -7.36 3.18
C ALA A 91 -2.93 -8.04 2.28
N ILE A 92 -2.79 -7.96 0.95
CA ILE A 92 -3.64 -8.68 0.00
C ILE A 92 -3.62 -10.19 0.30
N ALA A 93 -2.42 -10.77 0.35
CA ALA A 93 -2.25 -12.20 0.60
C ALA A 93 -2.87 -12.64 1.93
N THR A 94 -2.70 -11.84 2.98
CA THR A 94 -3.23 -12.14 4.32
C THR A 94 -4.75 -12.02 4.34
N ALA A 95 -5.32 -10.93 3.82
CA ALA A 95 -6.77 -10.74 3.76
C ALA A 95 -7.46 -11.82 2.92
N LYS A 96 -6.86 -12.22 1.80
CA LYS A 96 -7.34 -13.32 0.97
C LYS A 96 -7.33 -14.65 1.72
N ARG A 97 -6.29 -14.97 2.47
CA ARG A 97 -6.22 -16.19 3.29
C ARG A 97 -7.29 -16.21 4.39
N LEU A 98 -7.68 -15.05 4.92
CA LEU A 98 -8.79 -14.91 5.85
C LEU A 98 -10.18 -15.00 5.17
N GLY A 99 -10.23 -15.05 3.84
CA GLY A 99 -11.47 -15.22 3.07
C GLY A 99 -12.13 -13.91 2.64
N ALA A 100 -11.42 -12.78 2.72
CA ALA A 100 -11.90 -11.48 2.25
C ALA A 100 -12.02 -11.42 0.72
N VAL A 101 -12.95 -10.58 0.24
CA VAL A 101 -12.93 -10.05 -1.12
C VAL A 101 -12.02 -8.81 -1.12
N VAL A 102 -10.90 -8.90 -1.84
CA VAL A 102 -9.88 -7.85 -1.83
C VAL A 102 -9.85 -7.14 -3.17
N GLU A 103 -9.91 -5.82 -3.14
CA GLU A 103 -9.63 -4.92 -4.26
C GLU A 103 -8.39 -4.09 -3.91
N ALA A 104 -7.54 -3.79 -4.90
CA ALA A 104 -6.32 -3.02 -4.66
C ALA A 104 -5.99 -2.08 -5.82
N THR A 105 -5.31 -0.99 -5.51
CA THR A 105 -4.84 0.00 -6.49
C THR A 105 -3.43 0.50 -6.15
N ASP A 106 -2.67 0.82 -7.17
CA ASP A 106 -1.34 1.45 -7.08
C ASP A 106 -1.14 2.38 -8.28
N LEU A 107 -0.22 3.32 -8.17
CA LEU A 107 0.18 4.18 -9.29
C LEU A 107 1.00 3.43 -10.35
N ARG A 108 1.57 2.29 -10.02
CA ARG A 108 2.40 1.48 -10.92
C ARG A 108 1.53 0.47 -11.66
N PRO A 109 1.38 0.56 -12.98
CA PRO A 109 0.58 -0.39 -13.75
C PRO A 109 1.07 -1.84 -13.63
N THR A 110 2.38 -2.03 -13.43
CA THR A 110 3.00 -3.35 -13.24
C THR A 110 2.56 -4.06 -11.96
N ALA A 111 1.94 -3.35 -11.02
CA ALA A 111 1.40 -3.93 -9.80
C ALA A 111 0.11 -4.74 -10.04
N LYS A 112 -0.59 -4.51 -11.17
CA LYS A 112 -1.83 -5.20 -11.52
C LYS A 112 -1.67 -6.72 -11.52
N ASP A 113 -0.67 -7.22 -12.26
CA ASP A 113 -0.43 -8.66 -12.38
C ASP A 113 -0.11 -9.29 -11.01
N GLN A 114 0.58 -8.54 -10.15
CA GLN A 114 0.89 -8.99 -8.79
C GLN A 114 -0.37 -9.10 -7.91
N VAL A 115 -1.28 -8.13 -8.01
CA VAL A 115 -2.57 -8.17 -7.30
C VAL A 115 -3.41 -9.36 -7.76
N GLU A 116 -3.54 -9.55 -9.06
CA GLU A 116 -4.34 -10.61 -9.66
C GLU A 116 -3.75 -12.00 -9.35
N SER A 117 -2.43 -12.14 -9.32
CA SER A 117 -1.75 -13.39 -8.95
C SER A 117 -2.02 -13.81 -7.49
N LEU A 118 -2.29 -12.85 -6.60
CA LEU A 118 -2.69 -13.11 -5.22
C LEU A 118 -4.20 -13.31 -5.06
N GLY A 119 -4.96 -13.30 -6.15
CA GLY A 119 -6.42 -13.45 -6.16
C GLY A 119 -7.16 -12.18 -5.73
N GLY A 120 -6.49 -11.03 -5.70
CA GLY A 120 -7.12 -9.72 -5.54
C GLY A 120 -7.69 -9.22 -6.87
N LYS A 121 -8.58 -8.25 -6.81
CA LYS A 121 -9.12 -7.55 -7.98
C LYS A 121 -8.42 -6.20 -8.11
N TRP A 122 -7.96 -5.89 -9.32
CA TRP A 122 -7.39 -4.59 -9.60
C TRP A 122 -8.50 -3.52 -9.69
N LEU A 123 -8.33 -2.42 -8.97
CA LEU A 123 -9.15 -1.22 -9.10
C LEU A 123 -8.53 -0.32 -10.17
N ASP A 124 -9.09 -0.37 -11.36
CA ASP A 124 -8.54 0.31 -12.53
C ASP A 124 -8.88 1.80 -12.52
N VAL A 125 -7.86 2.64 -12.70
CA VAL A 125 -8.01 4.08 -12.86
C VAL A 125 -7.60 4.40 -14.31
N PRO A 126 -8.45 5.03 -15.12
CA PRO A 126 -8.12 5.38 -16.49
C PRO A 126 -6.84 6.21 -16.57
N MET A 127 -5.98 5.87 -17.50
CA MET A 127 -4.72 6.59 -17.78
C MET A 127 -4.70 7.00 -19.23
N SER A 128 -4.29 8.23 -19.50
CA SER A 128 -3.94 8.67 -20.86
C SER A 128 -2.71 7.90 -21.38
N ASP A 129 -2.50 7.93 -22.69
CA ASP A 129 -1.35 7.22 -23.27
C ASP A 129 -0.01 7.85 -22.83
N GLU A 130 0.03 9.16 -22.62
CA GLU A 130 1.18 9.87 -22.06
C GLU A 130 1.45 9.43 -20.61
N GLU A 131 0.43 9.30 -19.79
CA GLU A 131 0.54 8.84 -18.42
C GLU A 131 1.03 7.39 -18.33
N LYS A 132 0.54 6.50 -19.23
CA LYS A 132 1.02 5.12 -19.32
C LYS A 132 2.50 5.06 -19.66
N GLU A 133 2.98 5.93 -20.56
CA GLU A 133 4.39 5.98 -20.95
C GLU A 133 5.27 6.51 -19.81
N ASN A 134 4.83 7.58 -19.13
CA ASN A 134 5.53 8.12 -17.96
C ASN A 134 5.58 7.10 -16.80
N ALA A 135 4.51 6.38 -16.57
CA ALA A 135 4.45 5.32 -15.57
C ALA A 135 5.40 4.15 -15.88
N LYS A 136 5.52 3.76 -17.17
CA LYS A 136 6.49 2.74 -17.61
C LYS A 136 7.93 3.19 -17.39
N LYS A 137 8.26 4.44 -17.72
CA LYS A 137 9.61 5.00 -17.49
C LYS A 137 9.97 5.05 -16.01
N ALA A 138 9.02 5.45 -15.15
CA ALA A 138 9.23 5.48 -13.71
C ALA A 138 9.33 4.09 -13.08
N ALA A 139 8.63 3.09 -13.62
CA ALA A 139 8.66 1.72 -13.11
C ALA A 139 10.09 1.11 -13.10
N ALA A 140 10.94 1.52 -14.04
CA ALA A 140 12.35 1.11 -14.08
C ALA A 140 13.16 1.55 -12.84
N SER A 141 12.72 2.60 -12.15
CA SER A 141 13.33 3.08 -10.91
C SER A 141 12.81 2.39 -9.64
N GLY A 142 11.78 1.54 -9.76
CA GLY A 142 11.12 0.86 -8.64
C GLY A 142 10.19 1.74 -7.81
N TYR A 143 9.99 3.00 -8.21
CA TYR A 143 9.09 3.95 -7.55
C TYR A 143 7.88 4.29 -8.41
N ALA A 144 6.83 4.82 -7.77
CA ALA A 144 5.67 5.32 -8.47
C ALA A 144 6.00 6.61 -9.26
N TRP A 145 5.37 6.79 -10.41
CA TRP A 145 5.43 8.02 -11.18
C TRP A 145 4.63 9.15 -10.49
N MET A 146 4.87 10.39 -10.91
CA MET A 146 4.09 11.54 -10.44
C MET A 146 2.84 11.69 -11.34
N PRO A 147 1.64 11.43 -10.82
CA PRO A 147 0.41 11.52 -11.61
C PRO A 147 0.07 12.97 -11.97
N GLY A 148 -0.50 13.16 -13.16
CA GLY A 148 -1.06 14.43 -13.58
C GLY A 148 -2.35 14.78 -12.81
N PRO A 149 -2.80 16.08 -12.85
CA PRO A 149 -3.99 16.52 -12.14
C PRO A 149 -5.25 15.75 -12.52
N GLN A 150 -5.39 15.39 -13.80
CA GLN A 150 -6.56 14.65 -14.29
C GLN A 150 -6.60 13.24 -13.68
N TYR A 151 -5.49 12.53 -13.71
CA TYR A 151 -5.41 11.19 -13.08
C TYR A 151 -5.78 11.24 -11.61
N VAL A 152 -5.30 12.26 -10.88
CA VAL A 152 -5.60 12.41 -9.44
C VAL A 152 -7.11 12.62 -9.22
N GLN A 153 -7.78 13.36 -10.10
CA GLN A 153 -9.23 13.56 -10.03
C GLN A 153 -10.00 12.26 -10.32
N ASP A 154 -9.65 11.58 -11.40
CA ASP A 154 -10.29 10.32 -11.80
C ASP A 154 -10.06 9.23 -10.72
N GLN A 155 -8.85 9.15 -10.18
CA GLN A 155 -8.53 8.28 -9.05
C GLN A 155 -9.39 8.60 -7.84
N ALA A 156 -9.55 9.88 -7.49
CA ALA A 156 -10.33 10.29 -6.34
C ALA A 156 -11.80 9.84 -6.46
N VAL A 157 -12.40 9.95 -7.64
CA VAL A 157 -13.79 9.51 -7.89
C VAL A 157 -13.93 7.99 -7.75
N ILE A 158 -13.02 7.23 -8.35
CA ILE A 158 -13.04 5.76 -8.31
C ILE A 158 -12.80 5.25 -6.89
N VAL A 159 -11.81 5.84 -6.21
CA VAL A 159 -11.48 5.51 -4.82
C VAL A 159 -12.65 5.84 -3.90
N ASP A 160 -13.28 7.03 -4.02
CA ASP A 160 -14.43 7.42 -3.20
C ASP A 160 -15.58 6.40 -3.32
N LYS A 161 -15.89 5.98 -4.56
CA LYS A 161 -16.90 4.96 -4.81
C LYS A 161 -16.54 3.59 -4.22
N ALA A 162 -15.29 3.17 -4.38
CA ALA A 162 -14.85 1.86 -3.88
C ALA A 162 -14.79 1.84 -2.35
N VAL A 163 -14.20 2.88 -1.75
CA VAL A 163 -14.06 3.01 -0.28
C VAL A 163 -15.41 3.11 0.41
N SER A 164 -16.38 3.86 -0.15
CA SER A 164 -17.73 3.95 0.42
C SER A 164 -18.46 2.59 0.50
N GLN A 165 -18.06 1.63 -0.31
CA GLN A 165 -18.62 0.27 -0.32
C GLN A 165 -17.76 -0.74 0.44
N ALA A 166 -16.58 -0.34 0.91
CA ALA A 166 -15.67 -1.20 1.65
C ALA A 166 -16.09 -1.33 3.11
N ASP A 167 -15.70 -2.44 3.72
CA ASP A 167 -15.80 -2.65 5.15
C ASP A 167 -14.47 -2.27 5.84
N ILE A 168 -13.35 -2.48 5.15
CA ILE A 168 -12.00 -2.20 5.65
C ILE A 168 -11.19 -1.53 4.54
N VAL A 169 -10.39 -0.53 4.91
CA VAL A 169 -9.43 0.12 4.01
C VAL A 169 -8.04 0.11 4.67
N ILE A 170 -7.04 -0.37 3.92
CA ILE A 170 -5.64 -0.39 4.35
C ILE A 170 -4.83 0.43 3.36
N THR A 171 -4.14 1.46 3.84
CA THR A 171 -3.27 2.31 3.03
C THR A 171 -1.81 2.05 3.37
N THR A 172 -1.00 1.77 2.35
CA THR A 172 0.43 1.49 2.51
C THR A 172 1.30 2.35 1.59
N ALA A 173 0.73 3.39 0.97
CA ALA A 173 1.48 4.27 0.08
C ALA A 173 2.51 5.08 0.87
N LEU A 174 3.77 4.92 0.51
CA LEU A 174 4.92 5.62 1.10
C LEU A 174 5.78 6.20 -0.02
N ILE A 175 6.20 7.46 0.16
CA ILE A 175 7.17 8.11 -0.71
C ILE A 175 8.40 8.45 0.14
N PRO A 176 9.56 7.82 -0.10
CA PRO A 176 10.78 8.09 0.67
C PRO A 176 11.14 9.57 0.65
N GLY A 177 11.44 10.14 1.82
CA GLY A 177 11.84 11.53 1.98
C GLY A 177 10.74 12.59 1.77
N ARG A 178 9.47 12.17 1.55
CA ARG A 178 8.32 13.08 1.36
C ARG A 178 7.15 12.66 2.24
N ASN A 179 6.18 13.55 2.40
CA ASN A 179 4.93 13.19 3.07
C ASN A 179 4.15 12.20 2.21
N ALA A 180 3.53 11.22 2.86
CA ALA A 180 2.62 10.31 2.20
C ALA A 180 1.44 11.06 1.56
N PRO A 181 0.95 10.64 0.39
CA PRO A 181 -0.21 11.26 -0.22
C PRO A 181 -1.46 11.01 0.64
N ARG A 182 -2.34 12.00 0.72
CA ARG A 182 -3.65 11.82 1.35
C ARG A 182 -4.58 11.14 0.34
N LEU A 183 -4.73 9.83 0.44
CA LEU A 183 -5.52 9.03 -0.50
C LEU A 183 -7.02 9.02 -0.19
N ILE A 184 -7.40 9.24 1.07
CA ILE A 184 -8.78 9.19 1.54
C ILE A 184 -9.11 10.51 2.22
N LYS A 185 -10.21 11.14 1.80
CA LYS A 185 -10.71 12.38 2.38
C LYS A 185 -11.68 12.08 3.53
N ALA A 186 -11.87 13.04 4.43
CA ALA A 186 -12.82 12.92 5.55
C ALA A 186 -14.25 12.65 5.04
N GLU A 187 -14.64 13.31 3.93
CA GLU A 187 -15.95 13.11 3.32
C GLU A 187 -16.15 11.68 2.79
N THR A 188 -15.08 11.04 2.33
CA THR A 188 -15.11 9.64 1.88
C THR A 188 -15.30 8.70 3.08
N ILE A 189 -14.59 8.98 4.19
CA ILE A 189 -14.75 8.20 5.43
C ILE A 189 -16.19 8.29 5.94
N ALA A 190 -16.79 9.46 5.90
CA ALA A 190 -18.17 9.67 6.34
C ALA A 190 -19.22 8.89 5.52
N LYS A 191 -18.85 8.44 4.30
CA LYS A 191 -19.70 7.61 3.42
C LYS A 191 -19.48 6.12 3.61
N MET A 192 -18.46 5.71 4.36
CA MET A 192 -18.21 4.29 4.63
C MET A 192 -19.36 3.68 5.43
N LYS A 193 -19.49 2.37 5.33
CA LYS A 193 -20.46 1.62 6.13
C LYS A 193 -20.14 1.78 7.63
N ALA A 194 -21.16 1.98 8.45
CA ALA A 194 -21.07 1.98 9.89
C ALA A 194 -20.88 0.55 10.43
#